data_164a9684569dd078607e00692487af44
#
_entry.id   164a9684569dd078607e00692487af44
#
_cell.length_a   1.000
_cell.length_b   1.000
_cell.length_c   1.000
_cell.angle_alpha   90.00
_cell.angle_beta   90.00
_cell.angle_gamma   90.00
#
_symmetry.space_group_name_H-M   'P 1'
#
loop_
_entity.id
_entity.type
_entity.pdbx_description
1 polymer ?
#
loop_
_entity_poly.entity_id
_entity_poly.type
_entity_poly.pdbx_seq_one_letter_code
_entity_poly.pdbx_strand_id
1 'polypeptide(L)'
;DTGAAAISAIRDRKNIKIFVLHPDNKISEVQRKFMTTVNSSNVFNIAVDGNFDECQKFVKLMFADKNFSDSINMSGVNSINWSRIVVQIVYYFFSYFRIAAKDEKINYSVPTGNFGDAYAGYIAKKMGLPINKLIIATNSNDILKRTINTGIYKPMKVEHTVSPSMDIQ
;
A
#
# COMPACT_ATOMS: atom_id res chain seq x y z
N ASP A 1 -2.38 -7.26 -3.69
CA ASP A 1 -2.84 -6.22 -4.63
C ASP A 1 -1.67 -5.41 -5.20
N THR A 2 -0.83 -4.78 -4.34
CA THR A 2 0.30 -3.96 -4.79
C THR A 2 1.29 -4.75 -5.67
N GLY A 3 1.64 -5.98 -5.30
CA GLY A 3 2.54 -6.84 -6.08
C GLY A 3 1.98 -7.16 -7.47
N ALA A 4 0.72 -7.53 -7.56
CA ALA A 4 0.06 -7.81 -8.83
C ALA A 4 -0.01 -6.58 -9.74
N ALA A 5 -0.33 -5.41 -9.18
CA ALA A 5 -0.36 -4.15 -9.92
C ALA A 5 1.04 -3.76 -10.42
N ALA A 6 2.06 -3.92 -9.59
CA ALA A 6 3.45 -3.66 -9.96
C ALA A 6 3.93 -4.59 -11.08
N ILE A 7 3.63 -5.89 -11.00
CA ILE A 7 3.92 -6.86 -12.05
C ILE A 7 3.25 -6.43 -13.36
N SER A 8 1.96 -6.09 -13.31
CA SER A 8 1.22 -5.66 -14.51
C SER A 8 1.83 -4.44 -15.19
N ALA A 9 2.36 -3.50 -14.40
CA ALA A 9 2.99 -2.28 -14.91
C ALA A 9 4.41 -2.51 -15.47
N ILE A 10 5.15 -3.47 -14.90
CA ILE A 10 6.60 -3.63 -15.16
C ILE A 10 6.91 -4.81 -16.07
N ARG A 11 6.04 -5.83 -16.14
CA ARG A 11 6.29 -7.00 -17.00
C ARG A 11 6.66 -6.58 -18.41
N ASP A 12 7.57 -7.31 -19.02
CA ASP A 12 8.08 -7.11 -20.39
C ASP A 12 8.86 -5.79 -20.61
N ARG A 13 9.15 -5.03 -19.55
CA ARG A 13 10.02 -3.85 -19.63
C ARG A 13 11.50 -4.28 -19.60
N LYS A 14 12.27 -3.88 -20.61
CA LYS A 14 13.66 -4.34 -20.81
C LYS A 14 14.64 -3.92 -19.69
N ASN A 15 14.44 -2.77 -19.08
CA ASN A 15 15.41 -2.15 -18.17
C ASN A 15 15.04 -2.27 -16.68
N ILE A 16 14.01 -3.02 -16.35
CA ILE A 16 13.51 -3.17 -14.99
C ILE A 16 13.28 -4.65 -14.70
N LYS A 17 13.74 -5.10 -13.54
CA LYS A 17 13.38 -6.41 -12.98
C LYS A 17 12.55 -6.19 -11.74
N ILE A 18 11.50 -6.98 -11.55
CA ILE A 18 10.68 -6.93 -10.35
C ILE A 18 10.78 -8.24 -9.58
N PHE A 19 11.05 -8.12 -8.29
CA PHE A 19 11.06 -9.20 -7.32
C PHE A 19 9.91 -8.97 -6.35
N VAL A 20 8.98 -9.92 -6.29
CA VAL A 20 7.82 -9.85 -5.38
C VAL A 20 7.98 -10.93 -4.33
N LEU A 21 8.18 -10.51 -3.09
CA LEU A 21 8.21 -11.41 -1.94
C LEU A 21 6.78 -11.51 -1.39
N HIS A 22 6.33 -12.72 -1.16
CA HIS A 22 5.03 -12.96 -0.52
C HIS A 22 5.13 -14.13 0.46
N PRO A 23 4.36 -14.11 1.56
CA PRO A 23 4.35 -15.24 2.49
C PRO A 23 3.75 -16.46 1.83
N ASP A 24 4.41 -17.61 2.01
CA ASP A 24 3.93 -18.88 1.45
C ASP A 24 2.61 -19.27 2.11
N ASN A 25 1.65 -19.68 1.28
CA ASN A 25 0.30 -20.13 1.70
C ASN A 25 -0.49 -19.16 2.62
N LYS A 26 -0.08 -17.88 2.74
CA LYS A 26 -0.74 -16.87 3.59
C LYS A 26 -1.30 -15.68 2.79
N ILE A 27 -1.46 -15.84 1.49
CA ILE A 27 -2.19 -14.92 0.62
C ILE A 27 -3.33 -15.67 -0.05
N SER A 28 -4.36 -14.97 -0.50
CA SER A 28 -5.46 -15.62 -1.20
C SER A 28 -4.98 -16.27 -2.50
N GLU A 29 -5.60 -17.37 -2.88
CA GLU A 29 -5.23 -18.08 -4.11
C GLU A 29 -5.38 -17.19 -5.35
N VAL A 30 -6.36 -16.31 -5.34
CA VAL A 30 -6.58 -15.32 -6.41
C VAL A 30 -5.39 -14.35 -6.50
N GLN A 31 -4.97 -13.78 -5.37
CA GLN A 31 -3.79 -12.90 -5.35
C GLN A 31 -2.52 -13.63 -5.78
N ARG A 32 -2.33 -14.86 -5.32
CA ARG A 32 -1.21 -15.70 -5.72
C ARG A 32 -1.21 -15.93 -7.24
N LYS A 33 -2.34 -16.33 -7.81
CA LYS A 33 -2.47 -16.56 -9.26
C LYS A 33 -2.19 -15.30 -10.07
N PHE A 34 -2.71 -14.15 -9.67
CA PHE A 34 -2.42 -12.88 -10.35
C PHE A 34 -0.93 -12.53 -10.44
N MET A 35 -0.13 -13.00 -9.49
CA MET A 35 1.32 -12.75 -9.49
C MET A 35 2.09 -13.86 -10.22
N THR A 36 1.76 -15.12 -9.94
CA THR A 36 2.59 -16.29 -10.35
C THR A 36 2.28 -16.83 -11.75
N THR A 37 1.15 -16.46 -12.35
CA THR A 37 0.81 -16.89 -13.72
C THR A 37 1.41 -15.99 -14.81
N VAL A 38 2.05 -14.91 -14.44
CA VAL A 38 2.72 -14.02 -15.40
C VAL A 38 4.03 -14.67 -15.86
N ASN A 39 4.08 -15.04 -17.13
CA ASN A 39 5.29 -15.56 -17.76
C ASN A 39 6.07 -14.42 -18.43
N SER A 40 7.00 -13.82 -17.69
CA SER A 40 7.86 -12.74 -18.19
C SER A 40 9.25 -12.87 -17.58
N SER A 41 10.29 -12.70 -18.40
CA SER A 41 11.69 -12.91 -18.00
C SER A 41 12.22 -11.91 -16.98
N ASN A 42 11.48 -10.81 -16.73
CA ASN A 42 11.85 -9.78 -15.79
C ASN A 42 10.98 -9.78 -14.51
N VAL A 43 10.15 -10.80 -14.30
CA VAL A 43 9.26 -10.94 -13.14
C VAL A 43 9.66 -12.15 -12.32
N PHE A 44 9.96 -11.93 -11.04
CA PHE A 44 10.40 -12.97 -10.10
C PHE A 44 9.48 -12.96 -8.89
N ASN A 45 8.79 -14.08 -8.62
CA ASN A 45 7.96 -14.27 -7.45
C ASN A 45 8.71 -15.19 -6.47
N ILE A 46 8.82 -14.78 -5.23
CA ILE A 46 9.54 -15.48 -4.18
C ILE A 46 8.58 -15.74 -3.03
N ALA A 47 8.24 -17.01 -2.84
CA ALA A 47 7.50 -17.45 -1.67
C ALA A 47 8.45 -17.52 -0.47
N VAL A 48 8.11 -16.87 0.62
CA VAL A 48 8.88 -16.83 1.86
C VAL A 48 8.16 -17.66 2.91
N ASP A 49 8.85 -18.60 3.51
CA ASP A 49 8.33 -19.33 4.68
C ASP A 49 8.34 -18.37 5.88
N GLY A 50 7.23 -17.69 6.07
CA GLY A 50 7.09 -16.64 7.06
C GLY A 50 5.77 -15.90 6.94
N ASN A 51 5.74 -14.67 7.42
CA ASN A 51 4.60 -13.77 7.32
C ASN A 51 4.96 -12.50 6.52
N PHE A 52 3.99 -11.59 6.37
CA PHE A 52 4.21 -10.36 5.63
C PHE A 52 5.30 -9.46 6.26
N ASP A 53 5.38 -9.42 7.58
CA ASP A 53 6.38 -8.61 8.29
C ASP A 53 7.80 -9.13 8.05
N GLU A 54 7.97 -10.45 7.93
CA GLU A 54 9.25 -11.07 7.59
C GLU A 54 9.66 -10.74 6.15
N CYS A 55 8.73 -10.82 5.20
CA CYS A 55 8.99 -10.33 3.83
C CYS A 55 9.43 -8.87 3.83
N GLN A 56 8.75 -8.02 4.60
CA GLN A 56 9.09 -6.60 4.70
C GLN A 56 10.43 -6.38 5.38
N LYS A 57 10.78 -7.19 6.38
CA LYS A 57 12.08 -7.15 7.06
C LYS A 57 13.24 -7.43 6.09
N PHE A 58 13.10 -8.44 5.22
CA PHE A 58 14.11 -8.72 4.19
C PHE A 58 14.31 -7.53 3.25
N VAL A 59 13.21 -6.95 2.77
CA VAL A 59 13.28 -5.76 1.91
C VAL A 59 13.97 -4.59 2.61
N LYS A 60 13.65 -4.33 3.88
CA LYS A 60 14.30 -3.28 4.68
C LYS A 60 15.79 -3.52 4.88
N LEU A 61 16.20 -4.76 5.12
CA LEU A 61 17.63 -5.13 5.24
C LEU A 61 18.38 -4.88 3.93
N MET A 62 17.80 -5.25 2.78
CA MET A 62 18.40 -4.97 1.48
C MET A 62 18.55 -3.47 1.22
N PHE A 63 17.56 -2.65 1.60
CA PHE A 63 17.66 -1.19 1.49
C PHE A 63 18.67 -0.57 2.46
N ALA A 64 18.88 -1.19 3.63
CA ALA A 64 19.87 -0.74 4.61
C ALA A 64 21.31 -0.97 4.14
N ASP A 65 21.55 -2.00 3.35
CA ASP A 65 22.84 -2.22 2.68
C ASP A 65 22.93 -1.29 1.47
N LYS A 66 23.59 -0.14 1.69
CA LYS A 66 23.75 0.88 0.66
C LYS A 66 24.61 0.40 -0.52
N ASN A 67 25.64 -0.37 -0.27
CA ASN A 67 26.49 -0.90 -1.34
C ASN A 67 25.68 -1.81 -2.27
N PHE A 68 24.84 -2.68 -1.70
CA PHE A 68 23.97 -3.55 -2.48
C PHE A 68 22.89 -2.74 -3.21
N SER A 69 22.10 -1.93 -2.47
CA SER A 69 20.96 -1.22 -3.05
C SER A 69 21.35 -0.25 -4.16
N ASP A 70 22.47 0.45 -4.01
CA ASP A 70 22.97 1.40 -5.01
C ASP A 70 23.55 0.69 -6.23
N SER A 71 24.23 -0.47 -6.04
CA SER A 71 24.82 -1.24 -7.14
C SER A 71 23.79 -1.75 -8.15
N ILE A 72 22.55 -1.94 -7.72
CA ILE A 72 21.45 -2.44 -8.57
C ILE A 72 20.38 -1.39 -8.82
N ASN A 73 20.57 -0.15 -8.40
CA ASN A 73 19.56 0.91 -8.44
C ASN A 73 18.21 0.45 -7.84
N MET A 74 18.27 -0.13 -6.62
CA MET A 74 17.11 -0.72 -5.98
C MET A 74 16.04 0.32 -5.66
N SER A 75 14.80 0.04 -6.07
CA SER A 75 13.65 0.86 -5.73
C SER A 75 12.54 0.01 -5.10
N GLY A 76 11.79 0.58 -4.18
CA GLY A 76 10.71 -0.11 -3.48
C GLY A 76 9.34 0.27 -4.01
N VAL A 77 8.49 -0.74 -4.21
CA VAL A 77 7.07 -0.55 -4.53
C VAL A 77 6.24 -0.99 -3.33
N ASN A 78 6.01 -0.07 -2.41
CA ASN A 78 5.13 -0.31 -1.27
C ASN A 78 4.03 0.75 -1.18
N SER A 79 3.04 0.52 -0.31
CA SER A 79 1.87 1.39 -0.18
C SER A 79 2.18 2.79 0.38
N ILE A 80 3.34 2.98 1.01
CA ILE A 80 3.75 4.25 1.60
C ILE A 80 4.82 4.99 0.79
N ASN A 81 5.18 4.49 -0.40
CA ASN A 81 6.10 5.19 -1.29
C ASN A 81 5.49 6.53 -1.72
N TRP A 82 6.26 7.62 -1.57
CA TRP A 82 5.78 8.96 -1.87
C TRP A 82 5.25 9.11 -3.29
N SER A 83 5.90 8.51 -4.28
CA SER A 83 5.43 8.55 -5.67
C SER A 83 4.04 7.94 -5.83
N ARG A 84 3.69 6.93 -5.03
CA ARG A 84 2.34 6.35 -5.02
C ARG A 84 1.33 7.24 -4.30
N ILE A 85 1.73 7.89 -3.21
CA ILE A 85 0.88 8.82 -2.45
C ILE A 85 0.53 10.03 -3.31
N VAL A 86 1.50 10.61 -4.02
CA VAL A 86 1.28 11.76 -4.90
C VAL A 86 0.21 11.48 -5.94
N VAL A 87 0.25 10.31 -6.59
CA VAL A 87 -0.77 9.92 -7.58
C VAL A 87 -2.14 9.73 -6.92
N GLN A 88 -2.20 9.24 -5.69
CA GLN A 88 -3.46 9.06 -4.97
C GLN A 88 -4.14 10.39 -4.58
N ILE A 89 -3.39 11.48 -4.46
CA ILE A 89 -3.96 12.84 -4.26
C ILE A 89 -4.96 13.17 -5.38
N VAL A 90 -4.66 12.77 -6.61
CA VAL A 90 -5.52 13.02 -7.79
C VAL A 90 -6.92 12.46 -7.59
N TYR A 91 -7.09 11.32 -6.92
CA TYR A 91 -8.40 10.70 -6.69
C TYR A 91 -9.33 11.59 -5.86
N TYR A 92 -8.77 12.31 -4.87
CA TYR A 92 -9.53 13.24 -4.04
C TYR A 92 -9.98 14.47 -4.84
N PHE A 93 -9.08 15.07 -5.62
CA PHE A 93 -9.44 16.20 -6.49
C PHE A 93 -10.45 15.77 -7.57
N PHE A 94 -10.19 14.65 -8.24
CA PHE A 94 -11.07 14.15 -9.28
C PHE A 94 -12.49 13.87 -8.76
N SER A 95 -12.61 13.15 -7.65
CA SER A 95 -13.92 12.84 -7.06
C SER A 95 -14.62 14.09 -6.55
N TYR A 96 -13.89 15.02 -5.92
CA TYR A 96 -14.42 16.28 -5.47
C TYR A 96 -15.10 17.05 -6.63
N PHE A 97 -14.38 17.28 -7.71
CA PHE A 97 -14.90 18.03 -8.86
C PHE A 97 -16.03 17.32 -9.62
N ARG A 98 -16.26 16.05 -9.34
CA ARG A 98 -17.37 15.29 -9.93
C ARG A 98 -18.65 15.34 -9.12
N ILE A 99 -18.57 15.50 -7.81
CA ILE A 99 -19.72 15.33 -6.92
C ILE A 99 -20.05 16.54 -6.06
N ALA A 100 -19.09 17.40 -5.75
CA ALA A 100 -19.29 18.55 -4.89
C ALA A 100 -19.84 19.75 -5.67
N ALA A 101 -20.75 20.49 -5.06
CA ALA A 101 -21.10 21.83 -5.52
C ALA A 101 -19.93 22.80 -5.25
N LYS A 102 -19.98 23.99 -5.83
CA LYS A 102 -18.93 24.99 -5.66
C LYS A 102 -18.74 25.30 -4.17
N ASP A 103 -17.51 25.15 -3.69
CA ASP A 103 -17.06 25.42 -2.31
C ASP A 103 -17.75 24.54 -1.23
N GLU A 104 -18.47 23.50 -1.63
CA GLU A 104 -19.07 22.55 -0.70
C GLU A 104 -17.98 21.74 0.01
N LYS A 105 -18.10 21.62 1.34
CA LYS A 105 -17.21 20.77 2.14
C LYS A 105 -17.74 19.34 2.20
N ILE A 106 -16.98 18.39 1.67
CA ILE A 106 -17.37 16.97 1.66
C ILE A 106 -16.56 16.13 2.66
N ASN A 107 -17.12 14.99 3.04
CA ASN A 107 -16.45 13.99 3.86
C ASN A 107 -15.99 12.83 2.97
N TYR A 108 -14.80 12.31 3.24
CA TYR A 108 -14.31 11.07 2.63
C TYR A 108 -14.26 9.96 3.67
N SER A 109 -14.89 8.83 3.39
CA SER A 109 -14.66 7.59 4.12
C SER A 109 -13.58 6.79 3.39
N VAL A 110 -12.50 6.52 4.09
CA VAL A 110 -11.28 5.93 3.52
C VAL A 110 -11.00 4.60 4.23
N PRO A 111 -11.36 3.45 3.61
CA PRO A 111 -10.90 2.16 4.08
C PRO A 111 -9.37 2.07 3.95
N THR A 112 -8.66 1.94 5.04
CA THR A 112 -7.20 2.02 5.02
C THR A 112 -6.55 1.07 6.03
N GLY A 113 -5.46 0.44 5.61
CA GLY A 113 -4.56 -0.34 6.47
C GLY A 113 -3.23 0.41 6.67
N ASN A 114 -2.51 0.65 5.58
CA ASN A 114 -1.19 1.31 5.60
C ASN A 114 -1.23 2.84 5.70
N PHE A 115 -2.39 3.43 5.77
CA PHE A 115 -2.61 4.87 5.89
C PHE A 115 -2.18 5.72 4.67
N GLY A 116 -1.63 5.13 3.62
CA GLY A 116 -1.12 5.86 2.45
C GLY A 116 -2.19 6.66 1.71
N ASP A 117 -3.33 6.06 1.49
CA ASP A 117 -4.52 6.64 0.86
C ASP A 117 -5.15 7.75 1.71
N ALA A 118 -5.30 7.55 3.00
CA ALA A 118 -5.80 8.57 3.92
C ALA A 118 -4.81 9.74 4.04
N TYR A 119 -3.51 9.47 4.01
CA TYR A 119 -2.49 10.51 4.02
C TYR A 119 -2.54 11.33 2.71
N ALA A 120 -2.79 10.70 1.57
CA ALA A 120 -3.03 11.43 0.31
C ALA A 120 -4.22 12.38 0.43
N GLY A 121 -5.31 11.97 1.07
CA GLY A 121 -6.46 12.83 1.39
C GLY A 121 -6.10 13.99 2.32
N TYR A 122 -5.26 13.74 3.31
CA TYR A 122 -4.76 14.79 4.19
C TYR A 122 -3.93 15.83 3.41
N ILE A 123 -3.07 15.39 2.49
CA ILE A 123 -2.31 16.29 1.62
C ILE A 123 -3.24 17.07 0.69
N ALA A 124 -4.23 16.42 0.06
CA ALA A 124 -5.24 17.10 -0.75
C ALA A 124 -5.93 18.23 0.03
N LYS A 125 -6.31 17.97 1.29
CA LYS A 125 -6.87 18.99 2.19
C LYS A 125 -5.89 20.13 2.45
N LYS A 126 -4.61 19.83 2.66
CA LYS A 126 -3.55 20.85 2.84
C LYS A 126 -3.29 21.65 1.58
N MET A 127 -3.53 21.09 0.41
CA MET A 127 -3.47 21.80 -0.88
C MET A 127 -4.68 22.71 -1.13
N GLY A 128 -5.65 22.72 -0.23
CA GLY A 128 -6.82 23.60 -0.31
C GLY A 128 -8.12 22.92 -0.76
N LEU A 129 -8.11 21.59 -0.99
CA LEU A 129 -9.36 20.90 -1.32
C LEU A 129 -10.34 20.99 -0.15
N PRO A 130 -11.63 21.38 -0.37
CA PRO A 130 -12.60 21.56 0.70
C PRO A 130 -13.07 20.25 1.33
N ILE A 131 -12.15 19.57 2.03
CA ILE A 131 -12.44 18.36 2.78
C ILE A 131 -12.82 18.74 4.21
N ASN A 132 -14.03 18.38 4.63
CA ASN A 132 -14.46 18.55 6.02
C ASN A 132 -13.78 17.50 6.92
N LYS A 133 -14.07 16.22 6.69
CA LYS A 133 -13.52 15.09 7.47
C LYS A 133 -12.94 14.01 6.58
N LEU A 134 -11.85 13.41 7.04
CA LEU A 134 -11.36 12.11 6.59
C LEU A 134 -11.77 11.08 7.66
N ILE A 135 -12.62 10.16 7.29
CA ILE A 135 -13.14 9.11 8.17
C ILE A 135 -12.32 7.86 7.90
N ILE A 136 -11.50 7.47 8.86
CA ILE A 136 -10.65 6.28 8.76
C ILE A 136 -11.50 5.06 9.06
N ALA A 137 -11.75 4.25 8.04
CA ALA A 137 -12.47 3.00 8.18
C ALA A 137 -11.46 1.84 8.30
N THR A 138 -11.56 1.06 9.37
CA THR A 138 -10.74 -0.12 9.64
C THR A 138 -11.62 -1.36 9.74
N ASN A 139 -11.02 -2.54 9.57
CA ASN A 139 -11.66 -3.79 9.96
C ASN A 139 -11.40 -4.08 11.46
N SER A 140 -11.52 -5.34 11.90
CA SER A 140 -11.19 -5.73 13.29
C SER A 140 -9.74 -5.41 13.69
N ASN A 141 -8.84 -5.29 12.70
CA ASN A 141 -7.46 -4.82 12.90
C ASN A 141 -7.45 -3.29 12.97
N ASP A 142 -7.71 -2.74 14.13
CA ASP A 142 -8.07 -1.35 14.34
C ASP A 142 -6.94 -0.45 14.86
N ILE A 143 -5.68 -0.81 14.60
CA ILE A 143 -4.52 -0.05 15.09
C ILE A 143 -4.60 1.45 14.75
N LEU A 144 -5.06 1.80 13.55
CA LEU A 144 -5.17 3.21 13.15
C LEU A 144 -6.22 3.95 13.97
N LYS A 145 -7.39 3.34 14.20
CA LYS A 145 -8.43 3.90 15.07
C LYS A 145 -7.90 4.11 16.49
N ARG A 146 -7.23 3.11 17.05
CA ARG A 146 -6.63 3.21 18.39
C ARG A 146 -5.57 4.31 18.46
N THR A 147 -4.68 4.36 17.46
CA THR A 147 -3.61 5.37 17.40
C THR A 147 -4.17 6.78 17.27
N ILE A 148 -5.16 7.00 16.42
CA ILE A 148 -5.79 8.33 16.25
C ILE A 148 -6.46 8.77 17.55
N ASN A 149 -7.13 7.88 18.26
CA ASN A 149 -7.86 8.21 19.48
C ASN A 149 -6.95 8.39 20.71
N THR A 150 -5.82 7.70 20.76
CA THR A 150 -4.96 7.66 21.95
C THR A 150 -3.60 8.33 21.77
N GLY A 151 -3.17 8.56 20.53
CA GLY A 151 -1.80 8.99 20.20
C GLY A 151 -0.75 7.87 20.35
N ILE A 152 -1.15 6.66 20.71
CA ILE A 152 -0.23 5.55 20.99
C ILE A 152 -0.32 4.50 19.88
N TYR A 153 0.79 4.25 19.19
CA TYR A 153 0.92 3.18 18.22
C TYR A 153 1.40 1.90 18.92
N LYS A 154 0.48 0.98 19.17
CA LYS A 154 0.78 -0.31 19.85
C LYS A 154 0.27 -1.46 19.01
N PRO A 155 1.16 -2.22 18.33
CA PRO A 155 0.79 -3.41 17.58
C PRO A 155 0.12 -4.48 18.47
N MET A 156 -0.80 -5.23 17.88
CA MET A 156 -1.48 -6.38 18.48
C MET A 156 -1.41 -7.55 17.52
N LYS A 157 -1.97 -8.69 17.91
CA LYS A 157 -2.08 -9.86 17.02
C LYS A 157 -3.03 -9.54 15.87
N VAL A 158 -2.59 -9.80 14.64
CA VAL A 158 -3.42 -9.64 13.45
C VAL A 158 -4.49 -10.72 13.40
N GLU A 159 -5.73 -10.30 13.11
CA GLU A 159 -6.86 -11.19 12.84
C GLU A 159 -7.10 -11.27 11.33
N HIS A 160 -7.36 -12.46 10.82
CA HIS A 160 -7.71 -12.64 9.41
C HIS A 160 -9.15 -12.22 9.16
N THR A 161 -9.33 -11.36 8.16
CA THR A 161 -10.64 -10.84 7.76
C THR A 161 -10.92 -11.04 6.27
N VAL A 162 -12.14 -10.71 5.84
CA VAL A 162 -12.51 -10.70 4.41
C VAL A 162 -11.85 -9.56 3.62
N SER A 163 -11.15 -8.66 4.30
CA SER A 163 -10.39 -7.55 3.71
C SER A 163 -8.88 -7.68 4.01
N PRO A 164 -8.21 -8.71 3.47
CA PRO A 164 -6.84 -9.06 3.87
C PRO A 164 -5.81 -7.96 3.62
N SER A 165 -6.04 -7.07 2.68
CA SER A 165 -5.17 -5.90 2.43
C SER A 165 -5.16 -4.88 3.59
N MET A 166 -6.11 -5.00 4.50
CA MET A 166 -6.26 -4.14 5.69
C MET A 166 -5.93 -4.89 6.99
N ASP A 167 -5.51 -6.15 6.93
CA ASP A 167 -5.12 -6.96 8.09
C ASP A 167 -3.74 -6.54 8.60
N ILE A 168 -3.68 -5.39 9.21
CA ILE A 168 -2.47 -4.74 9.75
C ILE A 168 -2.70 -4.33 11.20
N GLN A 169 -1.70 -4.61 12.06
CA GLN A 169 -1.71 -4.24 13.47
C GLN A 169 -0.35 -3.66 13.87
#